data_cda931ef1ec731a28e8c0b28b4e780cf
#
_entry.id   cda931ef1ec731a28e8c0b28b4e780cf
#
_cell.length_a   1.000
_cell.length_b   1.000
_cell.length_c   1.000
_cell.angle_alpha   90.00
_cell.angle_beta   90.00
_cell.angle_gamma   90.00
#
_symmetry.space_group_name_H-M   'P 1'
#
loop_
_entity.id
_entity.type
_entity.pdbx_description
1 polymer ?
#
loop_
_entity_poly.entity_id
_entity_poly.type
_entity_poly.pdbx_seq_one_letter_code
_entity_poly.pdbx_strand_id
1 'polypeptide(L)'
;MKANSITVVRSLVLLGALLIGFPAAGATPAGLDLGTDNNYAFIDLGASHLGWNSGPVAGNVLFGLGLTAALSGGNNGGITNGGVLFYDSSATISGSLQNPITQTLVSNTVTQNAATIAQNVSTFASSLAATQNFTTINTTTTITGNGGLNVIDVANIQNAKLTLSGTPNDFFLFNVSNAISTNQPMTLSGVTPDQILFNLTGTGTVFQTSGGDLSFGTYLATNGGKFQFSNLVLTGRLINIGGDVQLVSGSMIPQVPEPGTLGLVGIGAIALVCALKKSRSRDLRG
;
A
#
# COMPACT_ATOMS: atom_id res chain seq x y z
N MET A 1 -1.13 -76.31 16.74
CA MET A 1 -0.51 -75.08 16.20
C MET A 1 -1.57 -74.01 16.08
N LYS A 2 -1.51 -73.01 16.96
CA LYS A 2 -2.52 -71.89 16.94
C LYS A 2 -1.90 -70.73 16.16
N ALA A 3 -2.61 -70.33 15.10
CA ALA A 3 -2.26 -69.14 14.32
C ALA A 3 -2.70 -67.89 15.07
N ASN A 4 -1.77 -67.03 15.42
CA ASN A 4 -2.06 -65.69 15.98
C ASN A 4 -2.40 -64.72 14.83
N SER A 5 -3.62 -64.30 14.81
CA SER A 5 -4.07 -63.21 13.94
C SER A 5 -3.66 -61.85 14.52
N ILE A 6 -2.75 -61.16 13.85
CA ILE A 6 -2.35 -59.80 14.20
C ILE A 6 -3.31 -58.87 13.53
N THR A 7 -4.23 -58.30 14.32
CA THR A 7 -5.13 -57.24 13.88
C THR A 7 -4.36 -55.93 13.84
N VAL A 8 -4.05 -55.45 12.61
CA VAL A 8 -3.45 -54.13 12.41
C VAL A 8 -4.58 -53.11 12.48
N VAL A 9 -4.66 -52.43 13.60
CA VAL A 9 -5.53 -51.24 13.77
C VAL A 9 -4.92 -50.11 12.96
N ARG A 10 -5.51 -49.80 11.80
CA ARG A 10 -5.18 -48.59 11.03
C ARG A 10 -5.84 -47.40 11.75
N SER A 11 -5.05 -46.72 12.58
CA SER A 11 -5.43 -45.40 13.09
C SER A 11 -5.47 -44.42 11.92
N LEU A 12 -6.67 -44.17 11.41
CA LEU A 12 -6.98 -43.08 10.49
C LEU A 12 -6.91 -41.79 11.30
N VAL A 13 -5.75 -41.17 11.41
CA VAL A 13 -5.62 -39.81 11.91
C VAL A 13 -6.24 -38.90 10.87
N LEU A 14 -7.51 -38.55 11.10
CA LEU A 14 -8.19 -37.49 10.36
C LEU A 14 -7.53 -36.19 10.77
N LEU A 15 -6.48 -35.79 10.04
CA LEU A 15 -5.87 -34.47 10.14
C LEU A 15 -6.88 -33.49 9.54
N GLY A 16 -7.84 -33.06 10.38
CA GLY A 16 -8.70 -31.94 10.06
C GLY A 16 -7.78 -30.75 9.81
N ALA A 17 -7.49 -30.47 8.55
CA ALA A 17 -6.91 -29.20 8.17
C ALA A 17 -7.91 -28.12 8.60
N LEU A 18 -7.63 -27.51 9.75
CA LEU A 18 -8.26 -26.27 10.16
C LEU A 18 -7.81 -25.24 9.10
N LEU A 19 -8.51 -25.20 7.99
CA LEU A 19 -8.52 -24.08 7.06
C LEU A 19 -9.05 -22.90 7.90
N ILE A 20 -8.15 -22.26 8.63
CA ILE A 20 -8.38 -20.89 9.05
C ILE A 20 -8.44 -20.15 7.73
N GLY A 21 -9.64 -19.96 7.21
CA GLY A 21 -9.91 -19.10 6.07
C GLY A 21 -9.44 -17.71 6.50
N PHE A 22 -8.19 -17.36 6.16
CA PHE A 22 -7.84 -15.95 6.11
C PHE A 22 -8.84 -15.36 5.12
N PRO A 23 -9.62 -14.33 5.52
CA PRO A 23 -10.47 -13.66 4.56
C PRO A 23 -9.55 -13.28 3.39
N ALA A 24 -9.87 -13.75 2.20
CA ALA A 24 -9.19 -13.27 1.01
C ALA A 24 -9.37 -11.75 1.03
N ALA A 25 -8.28 -11.00 1.01
CA ALA A 25 -8.36 -9.56 0.83
C ALA A 25 -9.25 -9.32 -0.38
N GLY A 26 -10.27 -8.49 -0.25
CA GLY A 26 -11.21 -8.20 -1.32
C GLY A 26 -10.42 -7.78 -2.55
N ALA A 27 -10.73 -8.33 -3.71
CA ALA A 27 -10.04 -7.97 -4.94
C ALA A 27 -10.23 -6.47 -5.19
N THR A 28 -9.14 -5.78 -5.52
CA THR A 28 -9.22 -4.38 -5.96
C THR A 28 -10.18 -4.28 -7.15
N PRO A 29 -11.19 -3.38 -7.12
CA PRO A 29 -12.14 -3.24 -8.22
C PRO A 29 -11.44 -2.98 -9.56
N ALA A 30 -11.94 -3.59 -10.63
CA ALA A 30 -11.40 -3.38 -11.98
C ALA A 30 -11.36 -1.87 -12.31
N GLY A 31 -10.24 -1.39 -12.86
CA GLY A 31 -10.00 0.03 -13.15
C GLY A 31 -9.41 0.84 -11.99
N LEU A 32 -9.42 0.33 -10.76
CA LEU A 32 -8.73 0.91 -9.61
C LEU A 32 -7.41 0.19 -9.28
N ASP A 33 -7.06 -0.84 -10.02
CA ASP A 33 -5.80 -1.57 -9.85
C ASP A 33 -4.63 -0.76 -10.40
N LEU A 34 -3.66 -0.51 -9.55
CA LEU A 34 -2.42 0.19 -9.87
C LEU A 34 -1.39 -0.72 -10.57
N GLY A 35 -1.71 -1.98 -10.84
CA GLY A 35 -0.85 -2.89 -11.58
C GLY A 35 0.58 -2.93 -11.03
N THR A 36 1.57 -2.61 -11.88
CA THR A 36 3.00 -2.60 -11.48
C THR A 36 3.34 -1.52 -10.45
N ASP A 37 2.53 -0.46 -10.29
CA ASP A 37 2.77 0.59 -9.31
C ASP A 37 2.55 0.10 -7.87
N ASN A 38 1.84 -1.02 -7.72
CA ASN A 38 1.72 -1.71 -6.43
C ASN A 38 3.06 -2.22 -5.88
N ASN A 39 4.10 -2.34 -6.71
CA ASN A 39 5.44 -2.76 -6.28
C ASN A 39 6.21 -1.66 -5.54
N TYR A 40 5.68 -0.44 -5.49
CA TYR A 40 6.33 0.70 -4.86
C TYR A 40 5.54 1.19 -3.65
N ALA A 41 6.26 1.50 -2.56
CA ALA A 41 5.69 2.18 -1.40
C ALA A 41 5.56 3.69 -1.64
N PHE A 42 6.48 4.24 -2.46
CA PHE A 42 6.48 5.65 -2.81
C PHE A 42 6.86 5.86 -4.27
N ILE A 43 6.03 6.59 -5.01
CA ILE A 43 6.27 7.03 -6.38
C ILE A 43 6.19 8.56 -6.39
N ASP A 44 7.23 9.23 -6.92
CA ASP A 44 7.24 10.67 -7.13
C ASP A 44 7.83 10.99 -8.51
N LEU A 45 6.96 11.45 -9.41
CA LEU A 45 7.27 11.64 -10.82
C LEU A 45 6.84 13.02 -11.31
N GLY A 46 7.67 13.61 -12.19
CA GLY A 46 7.37 14.89 -12.82
C GLY A 46 8.33 16.00 -12.40
N ALA A 47 8.29 17.13 -13.10
CA ALA A 47 9.14 18.29 -12.85
C ALA A 47 8.74 19.02 -11.55
N SER A 48 8.96 18.39 -10.41
CA SER A 48 8.58 18.82 -9.06
C SER A 48 9.76 18.72 -8.09
N HIS A 49 9.56 19.09 -6.83
CA HIS A 49 10.57 19.01 -5.80
C HIS A 49 10.18 18.06 -4.68
N LEU A 50 11.07 17.13 -4.38
CA LEU A 50 11.00 16.28 -3.19
C LEU A 50 11.98 16.78 -2.14
N GLY A 51 11.48 17.14 -0.96
CA GLY A 51 12.27 17.31 0.25
C GLY A 51 12.10 16.12 1.18
N TRP A 52 13.09 15.22 1.23
CA TRP A 52 13.05 14.06 2.13
C TRP A 52 14.07 14.26 3.26
N ASN A 53 13.59 14.81 4.37
CA ASN A 53 14.46 15.22 5.48
C ASN A 53 14.48 14.20 6.62
N SER A 54 13.52 13.30 6.74
CA SER A 54 13.49 12.32 7.82
C SER A 54 12.46 11.24 7.58
N GLY A 55 12.61 10.15 8.34
CA GLY A 55 11.68 9.02 8.35
C GLY A 55 11.95 7.98 7.25
N PRO A 56 11.78 6.70 7.59
CA PRO A 56 12.00 5.61 6.65
C PRO A 56 10.79 5.41 5.73
N VAL A 57 11.08 5.00 4.49
CA VAL A 57 10.12 4.38 3.57
C VAL A 57 10.44 2.89 3.51
N ALA A 58 9.51 2.04 3.88
CA ALA A 58 9.69 0.59 3.83
C ALA A 58 9.17 0.04 2.51
N GLY A 59 10.07 -0.40 1.64
CA GLY A 59 9.77 -0.92 0.31
C GLY A 59 10.40 -0.11 -0.82
N ASN A 60 10.07 -0.44 -2.04
CA ASN A 60 10.63 0.20 -3.22
C ASN A 60 10.13 1.64 -3.39
N VAL A 61 11.00 2.47 -3.97
CA VAL A 61 10.71 3.87 -4.30
C VAL A 61 11.00 4.09 -5.77
N LEU A 62 10.18 4.89 -6.47
CA LEU A 62 10.37 5.24 -7.88
C LEU A 62 10.37 6.75 -8.07
N PHE A 63 11.45 7.28 -8.68
CA PHE A 63 11.63 8.68 -9.02
C PHE A 63 11.84 8.86 -10.53
N GLY A 64 11.40 9.98 -11.08
CA GLY A 64 11.65 10.23 -12.49
C GLY A 64 10.88 11.41 -13.10
N LEU A 65 10.89 11.47 -14.43
CA LEU A 65 10.20 12.47 -15.24
C LEU A 65 10.58 13.92 -14.87
N GLY A 66 11.86 14.16 -14.54
CA GLY A 66 12.39 15.49 -14.22
C GLY A 66 12.32 15.88 -12.74
N LEU A 67 12.00 14.95 -11.84
CA LEU A 67 11.98 15.19 -10.40
C LEU A 67 13.32 15.73 -9.90
N THR A 68 13.27 16.74 -9.03
CA THR A 68 14.43 17.20 -8.25
C THR A 68 14.27 16.77 -6.79
N ALA A 69 15.04 15.77 -6.37
CA ALA A 69 15.00 15.24 -5.01
C ALA A 69 16.16 15.76 -4.17
N ALA A 70 15.86 16.40 -3.06
CA ALA A 70 16.81 16.79 -2.02
C ALA A 70 16.68 15.82 -0.84
N LEU A 71 17.67 14.95 -0.68
CA LEU A 71 17.70 13.94 0.38
C LEU A 71 18.58 14.44 1.51
N SER A 72 18.06 14.54 2.72
CA SER A 72 18.85 14.84 3.90
C SER A 72 18.72 13.71 4.91
N GLY A 73 19.83 13.18 5.39
CA GLY A 73 19.90 12.01 6.24
C GLY A 73 19.43 12.18 7.68
N GLY A 74 18.64 13.24 7.98
CA GLY A 74 18.14 13.48 9.34
C GLY A 74 17.15 12.41 9.81
N ASN A 75 17.20 12.07 11.10
CA ASN A 75 16.18 11.26 11.81
C ASN A 75 15.79 9.94 11.13
N ASN A 76 16.77 9.09 10.80
CA ASN A 76 16.56 7.78 10.19
C ASN A 76 15.93 7.82 8.78
N GLY A 77 16.08 8.91 8.03
CA GLY A 77 15.65 8.95 6.63
C GLY A 77 16.33 7.84 5.82
N GLY A 78 15.57 7.10 5.03
CA GLY A 78 16.11 6.03 4.21
C GLY A 78 15.07 5.04 3.73
N ILE A 79 15.51 4.10 2.89
CA ILE A 79 14.71 3.00 2.41
C ILE A 79 15.03 1.77 3.27
N THR A 80 13.99 1.10 3.76
CA THR A 80 14.11 -0.05 4.66
C THR A 80 13.44 -1.28 4.07
N ASN A 81 13.47 -2.40 4.78
CA ASN A 81 12.89 -3.70 4.37
C ASN A 81 13.41 -4.22 3.02
N GLY A 82 14.71 -3.97 2.72
CA GLY A 82 15.29 -4.43 1.46
C GLY A 82 14.80 -3.67 0.22
N GLY A 83 14.11 -2.56 0.40
CA GLY A 83 13.64 -1.74 -0.70
C GLY A 83 14.77 -1.10 -1.49
N VAL A 84 14.49 -0.75 -2.73
CA VAL A 84 15.41 -0.17 -3.71
C VAL A 84 14.85 1.16 -4.21
N LEU A 85 15.72 2.15 -4.40
CA LEU A 85 15.39 3.36 -5.15
C LEU A 85 15.59 3.11 -6.64
N PHE A 86 14.50 3.09 -7.38
CA PHE A 86 14.50 3.10 -8.83
C PHE A 86 14.37 4.54 -9.30
N TYR A 87 15.16 4.93 -10.31
CA TYR A 87 15.08 6.28 -10.88
C TYR A 87 15.43 6.26 -12.35
N ASP A 88 14.84 7.16 -13.12
CA ASP A 88 15.24 7.36 -14.51
C ASP A 88 16.32 8.46 -14.65
N SER A 89 16.90 8.56 -15.85
CA SER A 89 18.01 9.49 -16.10
C SER A 89 17.62 10.98 -16.07
N SER A 90 16.34 11.30 -16.01
CA SER A 90 15.86 12.68 -15.91
C SER A 90 15.73 13.18 -14.47
N ALA A 91 15.73 12.27 -13.50
CA ALA A 91 15.68 12.64 -12.08
C ALA A 91 17.02 13.21 -11.62
N THR A 92 16.98 14.32 -10.88
CA THR A 92 18.13 14.91 -10.21
C THR A 92 18.06 14.59 -8.72
N ILE A 93 18.96 13.76 -8.23
CA ILE A 93 19.01 13.35 -6.82
C ILE A 93 20.24 13.99 -6.17
N SER A 94 20.02 14.80 -5.14
CA SER A 94 21.07 15.47 -4.35
C SER A 94 21.02 15.08 -2.89
N GLY A 95 22.16 15.17 -2.20
CA GLY A 95 22.27 14.80 -0.79
C GLY A 95 22.36 13.29 -0.57
N SER A 96 22.13 12.86 0.66
CA SER A 96 22.18 11.44 1.06
C SER A 96 21.20 11.16 2.19
N LEU A 97 20.66 9.95 2.19
CA LEU A 97 19.91 9.42 3.33
C LEU A 97 20.87 8.78 4.36
N GLN A 98 20.44 8.73 5.60
CA GLN A 98 21.27 8.20 6.70
C GLN A 98 21.59 6.71 6.52
N ASN A 99 20.62 5.94 6.01
CA ASN A 99 20.84 4.54 5.67
C ASN A 99 21.27 4.45 4.19
N PRO A 100 22.34 3.69 3.88
CA PRO A 100 22.74 3.44 2.51
C PRO A 100 21.57 2.84 1.73
N ILE A 101 21.29 3.40 0.54
CA ILE A 101 20.23 2.91 -0.32
C ILE A 101 20.82 2.25 -1.56
N THR A 102 20.27 1.11 -1.93
CA THR A 102 20.52 0.53 -3.25
C THR A 102 19.79 1.39 -4.28
N GLN A 103 20.51 1.85 -5.29
CA GLN A 103 19.96 2.66 -6.37
C GLN A 103 20.03 1.88 -7.68
N THR A 104 18.96 1.93 -8.45
CA THR A 104 18.86 1.26 -9.75
C THR A 104 18.32 2.21 -10.80
N LEU A 105 19.13 2.45 -11.84
CA LEU A 105 18.70 3.22 -13.00
C LEU A 105 17.71 2.38 -13.83
N VAL A 106 16.56 2.96 -14.13
CA VAL A 106 15.55 2.36 -15.00
C VAL A 106 15.36 3.19 -16.27
N SER A 107 14.74 2.61 -17.29
CA SER A 107 14.40 3.37 -18.50
C SER A 107 13.26 4.36 -18.21
N ASN A 108 13.25 5.48 -18.94
CA ASN A 108 12.15 6.45 -18.86
C ASN A 108 10.79 5.82 -19.21
N THR A 109 10.77 4.69 -19.92
CA THR A 109 9.53 3.94 -20.19
C THR A 109 8.90 3.39 -18.92
N VAL A 110 9.69 2.99 -17.92
CA VAL A 110 9.17 2.50 -16.62
C VAL A 110 8.44 3.62 -15.90
N THR A 111 9.04 4.79 -15.80
CA THR A 111 8.46 5.95 -15.12
C THR A 111 7.26 6.54 -15.88
N GLN A 112 7.30 6.56 -17.21
CA GLN A 112 6.16 6.96 -18.05
C GLN A 112 4.98 6.00 -17.93
N ASN A 113 5.24 4.69 -17.89
CA ASN A 113 4.19 3.69 -17.67
C ASN A 113 3.56 3.85 -16.29
N ALA A 114 4.36 4.04 -15.24
CA ALA A 114 3.85 4.29 -13.90
C ALA A 114 2.97 5.55 -13.84
N ALA A 115 3.43 6.66 -14.42
CA ALA A 115 2.61 7.87 -14.51
C ALA A 115 1.30 7.64 -15.29
N THR A 116 1.34 6.86 -16.36
CA THR A 116 0.15 6.53 -17.16
C THR A 116 -0.84 5.67 -16.38
N ILE A 117 -0.37 4.66 -15.67
CA ILE A 117 -1.21 3.81 -14.80
C ILE A 117 -1.88 4.68 -13.73
N ALA A 118 -1.11 5.49 -13.01
CA ALA A 118 -1.61 6.39 -11.98
C ALA A 118 -2.69 7.34 -12.51
N GLN A 119 -2.46 7.96 -13.67
CA GLN A 119 -3.42 8.86 -14.32
C GLN A 119 -4.70 8.14 -14.76
N ASN A 120 -4.59 6.94 -15.33
CA ASN A 120 -5.74 6.13 -15.73
C ASN A 120 -6.60 5.75 -14.51
N VAL A 121 -5.98 5.32 -13.41
CA VAL A 121 -6.67 5.00 -12.16
C VAL A 121 -7.37 6.23 -11.60
N SER A 122 -6.69 7.39 -11.54
CA SER A 122 -7.29 8.65 -11.06
C SER A 122 -8.47 9.10 -11.91
N THR A 123 -8.35 9.00 -13.24
CA THR A 123 -9.43 9.34 -14.17
C THR A 123 -10.62 8.41 -14.01
N PHE A 124 -10.37 7.11 -13.94
CA PHE A 124 -11.44 6.13 -13.71
C PHE A 124 -12.12 6.36 -12.36
N ALA A 125 -11.36 6.55 -11.28
CA ALA A 125 -11.87 6.85 -9.95
C ALA A 125 -12.81 8.06 -9.94
N SER A 126 -12.40 9.13 -10.62
CA SER A 126 -13.19 10.36 -10.74
C SER A 126 -14.47 10.20 -11.58
N SER A 127 -14.57 9.18 -12.43
CA SER A 127 -15.73 8.91 -13.27
C SER A 127 -16.83 8.11 -12.58
N LEU A 128 -16.53 7.53 -11.42
CA LEU A 128 -17.46 6.69 -10.69
C LEU A 128 -18.49 7.53 -9.93
N ALA A 129 -19.75 7.09 -9.98
CA ALA A 129 -20.82 7.76 -9.24
C ALA A 129 -20.64 7.57 -7.72
N ALA A 130 -20.71 8.66 -6.98
CA ALA A 130 -20.59 8.63 -5.54
C ALA A 130 -21.76 7.89 -4.88
N THR A 131 -21.43 7.01 -3.92
CA THR A 131 -22.41 6.41 -3.01
C THR A 131 -22.69 7.29 -1.81
N GLN A 132 -21.72 8.15 -1.44
CA GLN A 132 -21.84 9.15 -0.37
C GLN A 132 -21.15 10.46 -0.80
N ASN A 133 -21.74 11.60 -0.40
CA ASN A 133 -21.22 12.93 -0.72
C ASN A 133 -21.05 13.76 0.54
N PHE A 134 -19.89 14.39 0.68
CA PHE A 134 -19.59 15.33 1.75
C PHE A 134 -18.96 16.60 1.19
N THR A 135 -19.40 17.77 1.63
CA THR A 135 -18.63 19.00 1.36
C THR A 135 -17.37 19.02 2.20
N THR A 136 -17.50 18.70 3.48
CA THR A 136 -16.35 18.64 4.40
C THR A 136 -16.62 17.61 5.48
N ILE A 137 -15.60 16.78 5.77
CA ILE A 137 -15.56 15.94 6.95
C ILE A 137 -14.64 16.64 7.96
N ASN A 138 -15.21 17.25 9.01
CA ASN A 138 -14.48 18.02 10.04
C ASN A 138 -14.82 17.61 11.48
N THR A 139 -15.52 16.51 11.65
CA THR A 139 -15.85 15.92 12.94
C THR A 139 -15.51 14.44 12.92
N THR A 140 -15.50 13.79 14.09
CA THR A 140 -15.36 12.34 14.19
C THR A 140 -16.45 11.68 13.33
N THR A 141 -16.02 10.96 12.29
CA THR A 141 -16.90 10.37 11.29
C THR A 141 -16.59 8.89 11.11
N THR A 142 -17.62 8.07 11.10
CA THR A 142 -17.53 6.66 10.73
C THR A 142 -18.20 6.46 9.38
N ILE A 143 -17.46 5.91 8.42
CA ILE A 143 -17.99 5.48 7.12
C ILE A 143 -18.08 3.97 7.15
N THR A 144 -19.28 3.45 6.94
CA THR A 144 -19.56 2.01 6.94
C THR A 144 -19.68 1.53 5.50
N GLY A 145 -18.99 0.44 5.19
CA GLY A 145 -19.04 -0.21 3.89
C GLY A 145 -20.39 -0.89 3.62
N ASN A 146 -20.68 -1.09 2.37
CA ASN A 146 -21.93 -1.69 1.87
C ASN A 146 -21.76 -3.12 1.32
N GLY A 147 -20.57 -3.71 1.52
CA GLY A 147 -20.21 -5.04 1.02
C GLY A 147 -19.60 -5.03 -0.39
N GLY A 148 -19.16 -3.87 -0.88
CA GLY A 148 -18.56 -3.72 -2.21
C GLY A 148 -17.79 -2.41 -2.37
N LEU A 149 -17.86 -1.81 -3.55
CA LEU A 149 -17.22 -0.54 -3.84
C LEU A 149 -18.01 0.62 -3.22
N ASN A 150 -17.39 1.33 -2.28
CA ASN A 150 -17.91 2.51 -1.63
C ASN A 150 -17.21 3.73 -2.22
N VAL A 151 -17.89 4.54 -3.00
CA VAL A 151 -17.36 5.77 -3.61
C VAL A 151 -17.82 6.97 -2.78
N ILE A 152 -16.85 7.68 -2.22
CA ILE A 152 -17.06 8.83 -1.35
C ILE A 152 -16.49 10.07 -2.03
N ASP A 153 -17.37 10.98 -2.44
CA ASP A 153 -16.95 12.29 -2.92
C ASP A 153 -16.91 13.28 -1.75
N VAL A 154 -15.76 13.93 -1.58
CA VAL A 154 -15.56 14.89 -0.51
C VAL A 154 -14.64 16.03 -0.97
N ALA A 155 -15.00 17.28 -0.65
CA ALA A 155 -14.10 18.37 -0.99
C ALA A 155 -12.94 18.46 0.01
N ASN A 156 -13.20 18.39 1.30
CA ASN A 156 -12.18 18.50 2.35
C ASN A 156 -12.35 17.47 3.45
N ILE A 157 -11.21 16.98 3.99
CA ILE A 157 -11.15 16.27 5.26
C ILE A 157 -10.26 17.10 6.19
N GLN A 158 -10.83 17.64 7.28
CA GLN A 158 -10.13 18.62 8.13
C GLN A 158 -10.21 18.21 9.60
N ASN A 159 -9.05 17.86 10.20
CA ASN A 159 -8.93 17.55 11.63
C ASN A 159 -9.98 16.56 12.16
N ALA A 160 -10.42 15.65 11.30
CA ALA A 160 -11.44 14.66 11.62
C ALA A 160 -10.81 13.33 11.95
N LYS A 161 -11.25 12.72 13.04
CA LYS A 161 -10.98 11.30 13.29
C LYS A 161 -11.87 10.48 12.35
N LEU A 162 -11.26 9.87 11.34
CA LEU A 162 -11.98 9.06 10.36
C LEU A 162 -11.90 7.57 10.75
N THR A 163 -13.04 6.92 10.85
CA THR A 163 -13.14 5.47 11.04
C THR A 163 -13.75 4.84 9.79
N LEU A 164 -13.05 3.88 9.18
CA LEU A 164 -13.60 3.07 8.09
C LEU A 164 -13.95 1.71 8.65
N SER A 165 -15.22 1.35 8.56
CA SER A 165 -15.75 0.08 9.07
C SER A 165 -16.38 -0.72 7.93
N GLY A 166 -15.93 -1.96 7.75
CA GLY A 166 -16.43 -2.78 6.66
C GLY A 166 -16.05 -4.25 6.83
N THR A 167 -16.07 -4.94 5.72
CA THR A 167 -15.75 -6.36 5.57
C THR A 167 -14.58 -6.52 4.60
N PRO A 168 -13.99 -7.70 4.46
CA PRO A 168 -12.97 -7.95 3.44
C PRO A 168 -13.43 -7.72 1.99
N ASN A 169 -14.73 -7.61 1.73
CA ASN A 169 -15.27 -7.32 0.39
C ASN A 169 -15.48 -5.83 0.12
N ASP A 170 -15.34 -4.98 1.15
CA ASP A 170 -15.48 -3.54 0.99
C ASP A 170 -14.22 -2.92 0.42
N PHE A 171 -14.36 -2.03 -0.54
CA PHE A 171 -13.32 -1.14 -1.02
C PHE A 171 -13.79 0.30 -0.87
N PHE A 172 -12.96 1.17 -0.28
CA PHE A 172 -13.26 2.58 -0.06
C PHE A 172 -12.47 3.44 -1.02
N LEU A 173 -13.16 4.10 -1.93
CA LEU A 173 -12.62 5.11 -2.83
C LEU A 173 -13.07 6.50 -2.37
N PHE A 174 -12.10 7.35 -2.04
CA PHE A 174 -12.35 8.76 -1.76
C PHE A 174 -11.89 9.61 -2.94
N ASN A 175 -12.79 10.30 -3.60
CA ASN A 175 -12.46 11.39 -4.52
C ASN A 175 -12.42 12.69 -3.73
N VAL A 176 -11.21 13.19 -3.47
CA VAL A 176 -11.00 14.41 -2.69
C VAL A 176 -10.67 15.55 -3.64
N SER A 177 -11.60 16.51 -3.78
CA SER A 177 -11.46 17.56 -4.77
C SER A 177 -10.61 18.76 -4.31
N ASN A 178 -10.39 18.93 -3.01
CA ASN A 178 -9.52 19.97 -2.46
C ASN A 178 -8.37 19.37 -1.65
N ALA A 179 -8.58 19.12 -0.36
CA ALA A 179 -7.49 18.75 0.53
C ALA A 179 -7.88 17.84 1.70
N ILE A 180 -6.90 17.05 2.14
CA ILE A 180 -6.86 16.43 3.46
C ILE A 180 -5.88 17.23 4.32
N SER A 181 -6.35 17.81 5.43
CA SER A 181 -5.52 18.49 6.43
C SER A 181 -5.88 17.92 7.78
N THR A 182 -5.04 17.10 8.36
CA THR A 182 -5.39 16.38 9.58
C THR A 182 -4.24 16.38 10.58
N ASN A 183 -4.63 16.32 11.84
CA ASN A 183 -3.79 15.98 13.00
C ASN A 183 -4.44 14.85 13.82
N GLN A 184 -5.36 14.11 13.22
CA GLN A 184 -6.15 13.06 13.87
C GLN A 184 -5.87 11.70 13.21
N PRO A 185 -5.81 10.63 13.98
CA PRO A 185 -5.59 9.30 13.45
C PRO A 185 -6.81 8.77 12.71
N MET A 186 -6.56 8.03 11.62
CA MET A 186 -7.54 7.15 11.01
C MET A 186 -7.63 5.82 11.76
N THR A 187 -8.79 5.18 11.74
CA THR A 187 -9.02 3.86 12.33
C THR A 187 -9.67 2.94 11.31
N LEU A 188 -9.20 1.69 11.23
CA LEU A 188 -9.80 0.66 10.39
C LEU A 188 -10.48 -0.41 11.24
N SER A 189 -11.62 -0.90 10.79
CA SER A 189 -12.38 -1.99 11.41
C SER A 189 -12.92 -2.93 10.33
N GLY A 190 -12.36 -4.14 10.26
CA GLY A 190 -12.78 -5.16 9.30
C GLY A 190 -12.29 -4.96 7.86
N VAL A 191 -11.50 -3.91 7.61
CA VAL A 191 -10.86 -3.61 6.33
C VAL A 191 -9.35 -3.42 6.51
N THR A 192 -8.61 -3.54 5.41
CA THR A 192 -7.16 -3.44 5.36
C THR A 192 -6.72 -2.23 4.53
N PRO A 193 -5.48 -1.72 4.68
CA PRO A 193 -5.03 -0.54 3.94
C PRO A 193 -5.09 -0.66 2.41
N ASP A 194 -4.94 -1.85 1.86
CA ASP A 194 -5.01 -2.13 0.42
C ASP A 194 -6.43 -2.01 -0.17
N GLN A 195 -7.44 -1.94 0.69
CA GLN A 195 -8.84 -1.70 0.33
C GLN A 195 -9.22 -0.21 0.31
N ILE A 196 -8.25 0.71 0.40
CA ILE A 196 -8.50 2.14 0.54
C ILE A 196 -7.69 2.91 -0.49
N LEU A 197 -8.37 3.73 -1.29
CA LEU A 197 -7.76 4.65 -2.25
C LEU A 197 -8.28 6.07 -2.04
N PHE A 198 -7.38 7.00 -1.79
CA PHE A 198 -7.65 8.43 -1.82
C PHE A 198 -7.16 8.99 -3.16
N ASN A 199 -8.08 9.33 -4.04
CA ASN A 199 -7.84 10.01 -5.30
C ASN A 199 -7.90 11.52 -5.06
N LEU A 200 -6.75 12.17 -5.01
CA LEU A 200 -6.60 13.58 -4.67
C LEU A 200 -6.53 14.40 -5.95
N THR A 201 -7.63 15.05 -6.34
CA THR A 201 -7.74 15.76 -7.60
C THR A 201 -7.47 17.26 -7.51
N GLY A 202 -7.23 17.78 -6.31
CA GLY A 202 -6.84 19.17 -6.08
C GLY A 202 -5.47 19.52 -6.67
N THR A 203 -5.18 20.81 -6.84
CA THR A 203 -3.90 21.32 -7.39
C THR A 203 -3.03 22.06 -6.37
N GLY A 204 -3.54 22.35 -5.18
CA GLY A 204 -2.79 22.95 -4.08
C GLY A 204 -2.13 21.91 -3.17
N THR A 205 -2.00 22.23 -1.88
CA THR A 205 -1.60 21.24 -0.88
C THR A 205 -2.77 20.29 -0.66
N VAL A 206 -2.69 19.10 -1.28
CA VAL A 206 -3.79 18.12 -1.30
C VAL A 206 -3.80 17.19 -0.10
N PHE A 207 -2.63 17.00 0.54
CA PHE A 207 -2.54 16.25 1.80
C PHE A 207 -1.49 16.87 2.71
N GLN A 208 -1.93 17.29 3.88
CA GLN A 208 -1.07 17.88 4.91
C GLN A 208 -1.35 17.22 6.26
N THR A 209 -0.25 16.89 6.99
CA THR A 209 -0.32 16.43 8.36
C THR A 209 0.54 17.30 9.28
N SER A 210 0.13 17.44 10.55
CA SER A 210 0.83 18.31 11.51
C SER A 210 1.08 17.67 12.87
N GLY A 211 1.11 16.34 12.98
CA GLY A 211 1.53 15.72 14.22
C GLY A 211 1.07 14.30 14.50
N GLY A 212 1.94 13.32 14.33
CA GLY A 212 1.76 11.97 14.86
C GLY A 212 0.60 11.14 14.30
N ASP A 213 0.14 11.48 13.11
CA ASP A 213 -1.08 10.91 12.54
C ASP A 213 -0.82 9.52 11.98
N LEU A 214 -1.73 8.59 12.30
CA LEU A 214 -1.83 7.31 11.62
C LEU A 214 -2.74 7.47 10.41
N SER A 215 -2.26 7.05 9.24
CA SER A 215 -3.04 7.04 8.01
C SER A 215 -2.88 5.71 7.27
N PHE A 216 -3.90 5.33 6.54
CA PHE A 216 -3.95 4.03 5.86
C PHE A 216 -4.41 4.20 4.42
N GLY A 217 -3.90 3.32 3.54
CA GLY A 217 -4.35 3.25 2.16
C GLY A 217 -3.39 3.85 1.16
N THR A 218 -3.82 3.91 -0.09
CA THR A 218 -3.08 4.53 -1.19
C THR A 218 -3.53 5.97 -1.37
N TYR A 219 -2.59 6.90 -1.39
CA TYR A 219 -2.83 8.32 -1.68
C TYR A 219 -2.27 8.62 -3.06
N LEU A 220 -3.16 8.97 -3.98
CA LEU A 220 -2.87 9.18 -5.38
C LEU A 220 -3.16 10.63 -5.76
N ALA A 221 -2.14 11.41 -6.15
CA ALA A 221 -2.29 12.75 -6.71
C ALA A 221 -1.65 12.79 -8.11
N THR A 222 -2.44 13.09 -9.13
CA THR A 222 -1.99 13.11 -10.53
C THR A 222 -2.14 14.47 -11.20
N ASN A 223 -2.62 15.46 -10.46
CA ASN A 223 -2.92 16.80 -10.97
C ASN A 223 -1.99 17.88 -10.38
N GLY A 224 -0.74 17.54 -10.08
CA GLY A 224 0.22 18.47 -9.48
C GLY A 224 -0.04 18.83 -8.01
N GLY A 225 -0.83 18.03 -7.33
CA GLY A 225 -1.14 18.21 -5.91
C GLY A 225 0.09 18.01 -5.01
N LYS A 226 0.24 18.85 -3.97
CA LYS A 226 1.39 18.83 -3.06
C LYS A 226 1.10 18.04 -1.81
N PHE A 227 2.12 17.28 -1.36
CA PHE A 227 2.10 16.55 -0.10
C PHE A 227 3.05 17.19 0.91
N GLN A 228 2.55 17.44 2.13
CA GLN A 228 3.35 18.01 3.22
C GLN A 228 3.13 17.19 4.50
N PHE A 229 4.11 16.39 4.86
CA PHE A 229 4.01 15.48 5.99
C PHE A 229 4.96 15.85 7.12
N SER A 230 4.40 15.97 8.32
CA SER A 230 5.13 16.10 9.57
C SER A 230 4.62 15.06 10.56
N ASN A 231 5.49 14.14 10.98
CA ASN A 231 5.19 13.02 11.88
C ASN A 231 4.07 12.08 11.40
N LEU A 232 3.89 11.92 10.08
CA LEU A 232 2.92 10.99 9.51
C LEU A 232 3.44 9.54 9.58
N VAL A 233 2.61 8.62 10.03
CA VAL A 233 2.78 7.19 9.80
C VAL A 233 1.73 6.74 8.79
N LEU A 234 2.14 6.58 7.53
CA LEU A 234 1.28 6.11 6.44
C LEU A 234 1.50 4.60 6.21
N THR A 235 0.57 3.77 6.64
CA THR A 235 0.56 2.35 6.26
C THR A 235 -0.16 2.20 4.92
N GLY A 236 0.61 2.19 3.84
CA GLY A 236 0.05 2.21 2.49
C GLY A 236 1.04 2.66 1.44
N ARG A 237 0.55 3.42 0.47
CA ARG A 237 1.36 3.92 -0.66
C ARG A 237 1.13 5.42 -0.87
N LEU A 238 2.18 6.06 -1.35
CA LEU A 238 2.11 7.45 -1.80
C LEU A 238 2.49 7.51 -3.29
N ILE A 239 1.61 8.03 -4.12
CA ILE A 239 1.83 8.21 -5.55
C ILE A 239 1.56 9.66 -5.91
N ASN A 240 2.61 10.35 -6.35
CA ASN A 240 2.56 11.75 -6.72
C ASN A 240 3.07 11.96 -8.15
N ILE A 241 2.28 12.66 -8.97
CA ILE A 241 2.66 13.00 -10.34
C ILE A 241 2.60 14.52 -10.49
N GLY A 242 3.78 15.15 -10.58
CA GLY A 242 3.93 16.58 -10.90
C GLY A 242 3.76 17.55 -9.74
N GLY A 243 3.50 17.11 -8.52
CA GLY A 243 3.42 17.96 -7.34
C GLY A 243 4.65 17.87 -6.44
N ASP A 244 4.86 18.85 -5.57
CA ASP A 244 5.96 18.80 -4.59
C ASP A 244 5.62 17.84 -3.44
N VAL A 245 6.64 17.17 -2.89
CA VAL A 245 6.49 16.32 -1.71
C VAL A 245 7.48 16.76 -0.63
N GLN A 246 7.01 16.88 0.60
CA GLN A 246 7.84 17.11 1.78
C GLN A 246 7.61 16.03 2.83
N LEU A 247 8.65 15.24 3.11
CA LEU A 247 8.68 14.25 4.18
C LEU A 247 9.60 14.78 5.29
N VAL A 248 9.02 15.29 6.39
CA VAL A 248 9.77 15.89 7.49
C VAL A 248 9.35 15.32 8.84
N SER A 249 10.15 15.56 9.87
CA SER A 249 9.83 15.32 11.28
C SER A 249 9.39 13.88 11.60
N GLY A 250 10.12 12.87 11.08
CA GLY A 250 9.88 11.48 11.45
C GLY A 250 8.72 10.81 10.71
N SER A 251 8.24 11.40 9.62
CA SER A 251 7.25 10.76 8.75
C SER A 251 7.78 9.44 8.20
N MET A 252 6.97 8.38 8.22
CA MET A 252 7.35 7.05 7.71
C MET A 252 6.23 6.44 6.86
N ILE A 253 6.63 5.65 5.88
CA ILE A 253 5.73 4.88 5.01
C ILE A 253 6.09 3.40 5.18
N PRO A 254 5.48 2.68 6.14
CA PRO A 254 5.69 1.25 6.26
C PRO A 254 5.01 0.51 5.10
N GLN A 255 5.72 -0.50 4.57
CA GLN A 255 5.19 -1.34 3.50
C GLN A 255 3.93 -2.08 3.95
N VAL A 256 2.90 -2.09 3.13
CA VAL A 256 1.78 -3.02 3.26
C VAL A 256 2.26 -4.38 2.74
N PRO A 257 2.19 -5.46 3.52
CA PRO A 257 2.51 -6.79 3.03
C PRO A 257 1.58 -7.13 1.85
N GLU A 258 2.14 -7.51 0.72
CA GLU A 258 1.33 -7.94 -0.42
C GLU A 258 0.54 -9.21 -0.05
N PRO A 259 -0.78 -9.26 -0.33
CA PRO A 259 -1.62 -10.41 -0.01
C PRO A 259 -1.12 -11.71 -0.66
N GLY A 260 -0.42 -11.60 -1.81
CA GLY A 260 0.11 -12.74 -2.57
C GLY A 260 1.30 -13.45 -1.94
N THR A 261 2.15 -12.72 -1.19
CA THR A 261 3.40 -13.29 -0.67
C THR A 261 3.14 -14.31 0.44
N LEU A 262 2.19 -14.06 1.32
CA LEU A 262 1.78 -15.01 2.37
C LEU A 262 1.10 -16.26 1.79
N GLY A 263 0.30 -16.09 0.73
CA GLY A 263 -0.32 -17.21 0.01
C GLY A 263 0.72 -18.10 -0.67
N LEU A 264 1.73 -17.52 -1.31
CA LEU A 264 2.79 -18.26 -2.00
C LEU A 264 3.68 -19.04 -1.04
N VAL A 265 4.04 -18.45 0.10
CA VAL A 265 4.80 -19.11 1.18
C VAL A 265 3.98 -20.26 1.78
N GLY A 266 2.68 -20.07 1.98
CA GLY A 266 1.78 -21.11 2.48
C GLY A 266 1.68 -22.31 1.52
N ILE A 267 1.50 -22.06 0.23
CA ILE A 267 1.41 -23.09 -0.81
C ILE A 267 2.77 -23.80 -0.96
N GLY A 268 3.87 -23.08 -0.94
CA GLY A 268 5.23 -23.64 -0.98
C GLY A 268 5.52 -24.57 0.19
N ALA A 269 5.14 -24.17 1.40
CA ALA A 269 5.30 -24.99 2.60
C ALA A 269 4.47 -26.28 2.54
N ILE A 270 3.23 -26.23 2.09
CA ILE A 270 2.36 -27.40 1.90
C ILE A 270 2.93 -28.36 0.85
N ALA A 271 3.38 -27.82 -0.29
CA ALA A 271 4.01 -28.60 -1.35
C ALA A 271 5.26 -29.34 -0.85
N LEU A 272 6.11 -28.67 -0.06
CA LEU A 272 7.32 -29.25 0.53
C LEU A 272 6.97 -30.38 1.52
N VAL A 273 5.99 -30.19 2.39
CA VAL A 273 5.54 -31.23 3.33
C VAL A 273 4.99 -32.46 2.59
N CYS A 274 4.22 -32.24 1.52
CA CYS A 274 3.70 -33.32 0.69
C CYS A 274 4.83 -34.08 -0.03
N ALA A 275 5.85 -33.39 -0.55
CA ALA A 275 7.02 -33.99 -1.20
C ALA A 275 7.84 -34.83 -0.24
N LEU A 276 8.10 -34.34 0.97
CA LEU A 276 8.86 -35.06 2.02
C LEU A 276 8.11 -36.32 2.50
N LYS A 277 6.80 -36.27 2.58
CA LYS A 277 5.98 -37.42 2.97
C LYS A 277 5.99 -38.51 1.90
N LYS A 278 6.03 -38.14 0.62
CA LYS A 278 6.11 -39.06 -0.51
C LYS A 278 7.47 -39.74 -0.62
N SER A 279 8.56 -39.02 -0.30
CA SER A 279 9.91 -39.57 -0.24
C SER A 279 10.04 -40.67 0.83
N ARG A 280 9.59 -40.40 2.06
CA ARG A 280 9.63 -41.38 3.16
C ARG A 280 8.83 -42.65 2.90
N SER A 281 7.75 -42.59 2.13
CA SER A 281 6.96 -43.80 1.82
C SER A 281 7.59 -44.70 0.77
N ARG A 282 8.60 -44.22 0.03
CA ARG A 282 9.37 -45.04 -0.92
C ARG A 282 10.51 -45.84 -0.24
N ASP A 283 11.16 -45.22 0.76
CA ASP A 283 12.27 -45.87 1.50
C ASP A 283 11.81 -47.01 2.42
N LEU A 284 10.52 -47.11 2.72
CA LEU A 284 9.95 -48.21 3.52
C LEU A 284 9.46 -49.40 2.69
N ARG A 285 9.61 -49.39 1.37
CA ARG A 285 9.18 -50.47 0.46
C ARG A 285 10.33 -51.14 -0.34
N GLY A 286 11.56 -50.75 -0.08
CA GLY A 286 12.77 -51.37 -0.56
C GLY A 286 13.41 -52.22 0.56
#